data_b4be25d0b9b2abaae201a81638e90b40
#
_entry.id   b4be25d0b9b2abaae201a81638e90b40
#
_cell.length_a   1.000
_cell.length_b   1.000
_cell.length_c   1.000
_cell.angle_alpha   90.00
_cell.angle_beta   90.00
_cell.angle_gamma   90.00
#
_symmetry.space_group_name_H-M   'P 1'
#
loop_
_entity.id
_entity.type
_entity.pdbx_description
1 polymer ?
#
loop_
_entity_poly.entity_id
_entity_poly.type
_entity_poly.pdbx_seq_one_letter_code
_entity_poly.pdbx_strand_id
1 'polypeptide(L)' 'MAKFGRPKTETSAVTLRLHADVIQAIDDLRRKETDVPTRPEMIRRMLADWLDEKSQREK' A
#
# COMPACT_ATOMS: atom_id res chain seq x y z
N MET A 1 6.38 13.85 -10.40
CA MET A 1 6.31 13.37 -10.54
C MET A 1 5.90 12.44 -10.14
N ALA A 2 5.45 12.14 -10.31
CA ALA A 2 5.00 11.19 -9.94
C ALA A 2 5.59 10.18 -9.96
N LYS A 3 6.10 9.79 -9.41
CA LYS A 3 6.80 8.89 -9.22
C LYS A 3 6.13 7.65 -9.15
N PHE A 4 5.06 7.50 -8.55
CA PHE A 4 4.39 6.25 -8.44
C PHE A 4 3.39 6.05 -9.53
N GLY A 5 3.27 6.97 -10.42
CA GLY A 5 2.39 6.80 -11.53
C GLY A 5 3.05 6.10 -12.66
N ARG A 6 3.79 5.07 -12.38
CA ARG A 6 4.49 4.41 -13.43
C ARG A 6 3.56 3.61 -14.30
N PRO A 7 3.92 3.39 -15.55
CA PRO A 7 3.10 2.59 -16.43
C PRO A 7 2.95 1.20 -15.89
N LYS A 8 1.83 0.59 -16.19
CA LYS A 8 1.61 -0.72 -15.71
C LYS A 8 2.55 -1.74 -16.22
N THR A 9 3.15 -1.52 -17.35
CA THR A 9 4.11 -2.47 -17.87
C THR A 9 5.34 -2.56 -17.01
N GLU A 10 5.46 -1.67 -16.04
CA GLU A 10 6.63 -1.68 -15.18
C GLU A 10 6.41 -2.38 -13.88
N THR A 11 5.28 -3.02 -13.70
CA THR A 11 5.01 -3.67 -12.43
C THR A 11 5.83 -4.94 -12.28
N SER A 12 6.20 -5.23 -11.07
CA SER A 12 6.92 -6.44 -10.71
C SER A 12 6.29 -7.05 -9.49
N ALA A 13 6.39 -8.36 -9.37
CA ALA A 13 5.86 -9.02 -8.20
C ALA A 13 6.87 -8.97 -7.07
N VAL A 14 6.39 -8.68 -5.88
CA VAL A 14 7.23 -8.67 -4.68
C VAL A 14 6.52 -9.48 -3.62
N THR A 15 7.23 -10.43 -3.05
CA THR A 15 6.66 -11.28 -2.01
C THR A 15 7.18 -10.85 -0.66
N LEU A 16 6.28 -10.64 0.28
CA LEU A 16 6.63 -10.24 1.63
C LEU A 16 6.04 -11.20 2.64
N ARG A 17 6.76 -11.37 3.73
CA ARG A 17 6.24 -12.11 4.87
C ARG A 17 5.93 -11.11 5.94
N LEU A 18 4.72 -11.18 6.46
CA LEU A 18 4.27 -10.25 7.49
C LEU A 18 3.85 -11.03 8.72
N HIS A 19 4.10 -10.44 9.88
CA HIS A 19 3.65 -11.06 11.12
C HIS A 19 2.13 -11.06 11.19
N ALA A 20 1.59 -11.99 11.95
CA ALA A 20 0.16 -12.17 12.04
C ALA A 20 -0.55 -10.91 12.52
N ASP A 21 0.03 -10.21 13.47
CA ASP A 21 -0.61 -9.00 13.98
C ASP A 21 -0.60 -7.88 12.96
N VAL A 22 0.39 -7.84 12.08
CA VAL A 22 0.39 -6.87 10.99
C VAL A 22 -0.71 -7.22 10.00
N ILE A 23 -0.86 -8.49 9.68
CA ILE A 23 -1.93 -8.94 8.79
C ILE A 23 -3.28 -8.57 9.38
N GLN A 24 -3.45 -8.77 10.69
CA GLN A 24 -4.70 -8.44 11.35
C GLN A 24 -5.00 -6.95 11.25
N ALA A 25 -3.98 -6.12 11.45
CA ALA A 25 -4.15 -4.69 11.36
C ALA A 25 -4.57 -4.27 9.95
N ILE A 26 -3.97 -4.91 8.94
CA ILE A 26 -4.34 -4.63 7.56
C ILE A 26 -5.79 -5.02 7.31
N ASP A 27 -6.21 -6.16 7.82
CA ASP A 27 -7.58 -6.59 7.64
C ASP A 27 -8.57 -5.65 8.33
N ASP A 28 -8.20 -5.14 9.49
CA ASP A 28 -9.03 -4.17 10.18
C ASP A 28 -9.19 -2.90 9.37
N LEU A 29 -8.11 -2.45 8.75
CA LEU A 29 -8.17 -1.26 7.90
C LEU A 29 -9.01 -1.51 6.66
N ARG A 30 -8.90 -2.72 6.10
CA ARG A 30 -9.70 -3.07 4.93
C ARG A 30 -11.19 -2.94 5.24
N ARG A 31 -11.58 -3.40 6.42
CA ARG A 31 -13.00 -3.36 6.79
C ARG A 31 -13.52 -1.94 6.95
N LYS A 32 -12.63 -1.00 7.19
CA LYS A 32 -13.04 0.39 7.33
C LYS A 32 -13.20 1.09 5.98
N GLU A 33 -12.66 0.49 4.92
CA GLU A 33 -12.80 1.08 3.60
C GLU A 33 -14.15 0.72 3.02
N THR A 34 -14.75 1.63 2.32
CA THR A 34 -16.07 1.43 1.76
C THR A 34 -16.09 0.26 0.80
N ASP A 35 -15.06 0.10 -0.01
CA ASP A 35 -15.02 -0.94 -1.01
C ASP A 35 -14.35 -2.23 -0.53
N VAL A 36 -13.91 -2.26 0.70
CA VAL A 36 -13.25 -3.43 1.31
C VAL A 36 -12.26 -4.04 0.33
N PRO A 37 -11.15 -3.36 0.09
CA PRO A 37 -10.18 -3.83 -0.91
C PRO A 37 -9.52 -5.13 -0.46
N THR A 38 -8.91 -5.83 -1.39
CA THR A 38 -8.16 -7.04 -1.06
C THR A 38 -6.92 -6.64 -0.25
N ARG A 39 -6.28 -7.63 0.36
CA ARG A 39 -5.06 -7.35 1.11
C ARG A 39 -3.98 -6.69 0.25
N PRO A 40 -3.66 -7.24 -0.94
CA PRO A 40 -2.65 -6.58 -1.76
C PRO A 40 -3.03 -5.16 -2.14
N GLU A 41 -4.30 -4.93 -2.41
CA GLU A 41 -4.74 -3.59 -2.76
C GLU A 41 -4.61 -2.64 -1.58
N MET A 42 -4.99 -3.10 -0.38
CA MET A 42 -4.87 -2.28 0.81
C MET A 42 -3.41 -1.94 1.08
N ILE A 43 -2.54 -2.92 0.91
CA ILE A 43 -1.11 -2.70 1.13
C ILE A 43 -0.58 -1.66 0.15
N ARG A 44 -1.00 -1.73 -1.11
CA ARG A 44 -0.56 -0.75 -2.10
C ARG A 44 -1.01 0.65 -1.72
N ARG A 45 -2.22 0.79 -1.23
CA ARG A 45 -2.73 2.09 -0.80
C ARG A 45 -1.93 2.64 0.36
N MET A 46 -1.65 1.79 1.33
CA MET A 46 -0.89 2.21 2.50
C MET A 46 0.51 2.62 2.13
N LEU A 47 1.15 1.86 1.25
CA LEU A 47 2.50 2.19 0.82
C LEU A 47 2.53 3.49 0.03
N ALA A 48 1.56 3.68 -0.83
CA ALA A 48 1.50 4.90 -1.63
C ALA A 48 1.34 6.11 -0.72
N ASP A 49 0.48 6.00 0.27
CA ASP A 49 0.28 7.10 1.22
C ASP A 49 1.54 7.38 2.00
N TRP A 50 2.18 6.34 2.48
CA TRP A 50 3.39 6.50 3.28
C TRP A 50 4.52 7.13 2.47
N LEU A 51 4.71 6.64 1.26
CA LEU A 51 5.78 7.15 0.41
C LEU A 51 5.52 8.59 0.00
N ASP A 52 4.27 8.92 -0.25
CA ASP A 52 3.92 10.27 -0.61
C ASP A 52 4.19 11.22 0.54
N GLU A 53 3.80 10.84 1.73
CA GLU A 53 4.02 11.64 2.90
C GLU A 53 5.52 11.81 3.16
N LYS A 54 6.27 10.75 3.00
CA LYS A 54 7.70 10.79 3.22
C LYS A 54 8.37 11.71 2.23
N SER A 55 7.95 11.67 0.98
CA SER A 55 8.47 12.53 -0.04
C SER A 55 8.25 13.98 0.29
N GLN A 56 7.08 14.30 0.80
CA GLN A 56 6.78 15.67 1.15
C GLN A 56 7.60 16.15 2.31
N ARG A 57 7.89 15.29 3.24
CA ARG A 57 8.68 15.69 4.37
C ARG A 57 10.12 15.98 4.04
N GLU A 58 10.62 15.35 3.02
CA GLU A 58 12.00 15.52 2.67
C GLU A 58 12.28 16.74 1.83
N LYS A 59 11.26 17.49 1.52
CA LYS A 59 11.48 18.69 0.77
C LYS A 59 12.08 19.82 1.57
#